data_66519e415c9b05175cdf06cc736d86d9
#
_entry.id   66519e415c9b05175cdf06cc736d86d9
#
_cell.length_a   1.000
_cell.length_b   1.000
_cell.length_c   1.000
_cell.angle_alpha   90.00
_cell.angle_beta   90.00
_cell.angle_gamma   90.00
#
_symmetry.space_group_name_H-M   'P 1'
#
loop_
_entity.id
_entity.type
_entity.pdbx_description
1 polymer ?
#
loop_
_entity_poly.entity_id
_entity_poly.type
_entity_poly.pdbx_seq_one_letter_code
_entity_poly.pdbx_strand_id
1 'polypeptide(L)'
;MEDYKVAVYTICKDELPNVDKWMNSMLEADYLCVLDTGSTDGTWERILEWKGKYPDKIIVSRAEVKPWRFDVARNANMKLIPRDADFCISTDFDEVLMPGWGKAFREAWGKSNKHRMWYKYAWSHNADGTPARVFWYDKCHDNSGHWYWRFPVHETLTWDGADGYDGEGGTAVSDDIWLHHYPLHKDGRSSYLPLLEQRAKENPDDYYGLVYLAHEYYYQGKKEECLRFIDKTVMPAVSDKDMMYCKTDLYMFKGKCHLDLGMVDSAIVDFKQGIAETPEFRDNYLCLATAYIQKKRYADAVDAVNEALAKSRRLYSWLEWDKAWTSQPADLLCIAYYYMGAKHTSLMYAKLAHEEDKGDERLKDNLERLESELSTERK
;
A
#
# COMPACT_ATOMS: atom_id res chain seq x y z
N MET A 1 32.75 11.02 11.68
CA MET A 1 31.67 10.50 10.82
C MET A 1 31.87 11.14 9.46
N GLU A 2 31.83 10.38 8.39
CA GLU A 2 31.84 10.95 7.05
C GLU A 2 30.60 11.83 6.89
N ASP A 3 30.80 13.03 6.35
CA ASP A 3 29.77 14.07 6.27
C ASP A 3 28.97 13.91 4.97
N TYR A 4 28.23 12.80 4.87
CA TYR A 4 27.40 12.51 3.70
C TYR A 4 26.27 13.53 3.56
N LYS A 5 26.11 14.08 2.36
CA LYS A 5 25.02 14.98 2.01
C LYS A 5 23.82 14.20 1.49
N VAL A 6 22.65 14.50 2.04
CA VAL A 6 21.38 13.88 1.64
C VAL A 6 20.46 14.90 0.96
N ALA A 7 19.88 14.50 -0.16
CA ALA A 7 18.79 15.22 -0.79
C ALA A 7 17.46 14.48 -0.61
N VAL A 8 16.42 15.19 -0.17
CA VAL A 8 15.04 14.70 -0.25
C VAL A 8 14.37 15.36 -1.44
N TYR A 9 13.69 14.56 -2.27
CA TYR A 9 13.03 15.09 -3.45
C TYR A 9 11.58 14.58 -3.58
N THR A 10 10.70 15.43 -4.09
CA THR A 10 9.28 15.16 -4.20
C THR A 10 8.61 15.91 -5.34
N ILE A 11 7.56 15.35 -5.89
CA ILE A 11 6.62 16.03 -6.77
C ILE A 11 5.35 16.37 -5.99
N CYS A 12 4.67 17.46 -6.35
CA CYS A 12 3.41 17.82 -5.70
C CYS A 12 2.39 18.41 -6.69
N LYS A 13 1.12 18.30 -6.31
CA LYS A 13 0.01 19.01 -6.91
C LYS A 13 -1.15 19.12 -5.93
N ASP A 14 -1.54 20.37 -5.60
CA ASP A 14 -2.66 20.68 -4.69
C ASP A 14 -2.49 19.98 -3.32
N GLU A 15 -1.37 20.29 -2.65
CA GLU A 15 -0.94 19.70 -1.36
C GLU A 15 -0.81 20.75 -0.23
N LEU A 16 -1.49 21.89 -0.33
CA LEU A 16 -1.36 23.00 0.63
C LEU A 16 -1.43 22.56 2.11
N PRO A 17 -2.34 21.66 2.53
CA PRO A 17 -2.43 21.23 3.93
C PRO A 17 -1.21 20.46 4.43
N ASN A 18 -0.45 19.84 3.53
CA ASN A 18 0.71 19.01 3.86
C ASN A 18 2.05 19.75 3.79
N VAL A 19 2.11 20.92 3.12
CA VAL A 19 3.38 21.63 2.86
C VAL A 19 4.19 21.83 4.13
N ASP A 20 3.60 22.42 5.17
CA ASP A 20 4.33 22.75 6.41
C ASP A 20 4.79 21.50 7.16
N LYS A 21 3.97 20.47 7.19
CA LYS A 21 4.28 19.21 7.86
C LYS A 21 5.45 18.50 7.17
N TRP A 22 5.39 18.39 5.84
CA TRP A 22 6.44 17.80 5.03
C TRP A 22 7.75 18.58 5.16
N MET A 23 7.72 19.89 4.93
CA MET A 23 8.91 20.76 5.01
C MET A 23 9.60 20.64 6.36
N ASN A 24 8.86 20.72 7.47
CA ASN A 24 9.44 20.60 8.82
C ASN A 24 10.10 19.23 9.04
N SER A 25 9.46 18.15 8.60
CA SER A 25 9.99 16.80 8.81
C SER A 25 11.25 16.51 7.98
N MET A 26 11.41 17.19 6.83
CA MET A 26 12.53 16.97 5.91
C MET A 26 13.72 17.92 6.14
N LEU A 27 13.68 18.83 7.13
CA LEU A 27 14.75 19.81 7.37
C LEU A 27 16.10 19.19 7.77
N GLU A 28 16.15 17.91 8.17
CA GLU A 28 17.42 17.22 8.46
C GLU A 28 18.23 16.89 7.17
N ALA A 29 17.61 17.01 5.98
CA ALA A 29 18.32 16.92 4.71
C ALA A 29 19.22 18.13 4.47
N ASP A 30 20.24 17.98 3.61
CA ASP A 30 21.04 19.10 3.10
C ASP A 30 20.28 19.83 1.99
N TYR A 31 19.54 19.11 1.17
CA TYR A 31 18.75 19.65 0.07
C TYR A 31 17.33 19.12 0.05
N LEU A 32 16.36 20.02 -0.19
CA LEU A 32 14.95 19.69 -0.44
C LEU A 32 14.60 20.11 -1.88
N CYS A 33 14.37 19.13 -2.75
CA CYS A 33 14.10 19.38 -4.17
C CYS A 33 12.62 19.13 -4.47
N VAL A 34 11.88 20.17 -4.80
CA VAL A 34 10.43 20.11 -5.02
C VAL A 34 10.08 20.50 -6.45
N LEU A 35 9.34 19.63 -7.13
CA LEU A 35 8.73 19.94 -8.42
C LEU A 35 7.21 20.08 -8.26
N ASP A 36 6.70 21.29 -8.35
CA ASP A 36 5.26 21.54 -8.46
C ASP A 36 4.77 21.25 -9.88
N THR A 37 3.75 20.39 -10.00
CA THR A 37 3.23 19.94 -11.29
C THR A 37 1.96 20.66 -11.71
N GLY A 38 1.76 21.87 -11.19
CA GLY A 38 0.66 22.77 -11.56
C GLY A 38 -0.41 22.90 -10.49
N SER A 39 0.00 23.11 -9.23
CA SER A 39 -0.93 23.40 -8.12
C SER A 39 -1.70 24.71 -8.32
N THR A 40 -2.91 24.75 -7.81
CA THR A 40 -3.83 25.89 -7.91
C THR A 40 -4.44 26.31 -6.57
N ASP A 41 -4.13 25.58 -5.50
CA ASP A 41 -4.71 25.71 -4.16
C ASP A 41 -3.89 26.60 -3.18
N GLY A 42 -2.76 27.18 -3.66
CA GLY A 42 -1.83 27.93 -2.82
C GLY A 42 -0.58 27.12 -2.40
N THR A 43 -0.48 25.85 -2.80
CA THR A 43 0.70 24.99 -2.52
C THR A 43 1.99 25.65 -3.00
N TRP A 44 2.03 26.14 -4.24
CA TRP A 44 3.22 26.77 -4.82
C TRP A 44 3.68 27.99 -4.04
N GLU A 45 2.76 28.89 -3.70
CA GLU A 45 3.03 30.09 -2.92
C GLU A 45 3.61 29.74 -1.54
N ARG A 46 3.06 28.71 -0.90
CA ARG A 46 3.55 28.25 0.40
C ARG A 46 4.94 27.64 0.31
N ILE A 47 5.25 26.90 -0.74
CA ILE A 47 6.60 26.36 -1.01
C ILE A 47 7.60 27.51 -1.21
N LEU A 48 7.23 28.58 -1.91
CA LEU A 48 8.08 29.76 -2.11
C LEU A 48 8.37 30.50 -0.80
N GLU A 49 7.44 30.57 0.14
CA GLU A 49 7.69 31.11 1.48
C GLU A 49 8.76 30.30 2.23
N TRP A 50 8.71 28.97 2.13
CA TRP A 50 9.75 28.09 2.69
C TRP A 50 11.11 28.30 2.00
N LYS A 51 11.11 28.40 0.68
CA LYS A 51 12.32 28.73 -0.10
C LYS A 51 12.94 30.06 0.36
N GLY A 52 12.11 31.05 0.67
CA GLY A 52 12.58 32.34 1.20
C GLY A 52 13.26 32.22 2.59
N LYS A 53 12.81 31.26 3.42
CA LYS A 53 13.43 31.00 4.74
C LYS A 53 14.74 30.19 4.65
N TYR A 54 14.83 29.29 3.67
CA TYR A 54 15.96 28.37 3.49
C TYR A 54 16.48 28.41 2.04
N PRO A 55 17.02 29.55 1.58
CA PRO A 55 17.34 29.79 0.16
C PRO A 55 18.40 28.84 -0.41
N ASP A 56 19.36 28.40 0.41
CA ASP A 56 20.44 27.52 -0.01
C ASP A 56 20.08 26.02 0.08
N LYS A 57 19.04 25.70 0.86
CA LYS A 57 18.62 24.33 1.09
C LYS A 57 17.46 23.88 0.18
N ILE A 58 16.47 24.75 -0.07
CA ILE A 58 15.26 24.40 -0.79
C ILE A 58 15.38 24.78 -2.25
N ILE A 59 15.30 23.81 -3.13
CA ILE A 59 15.39 23.93 -4.58
C ILE A 59 14.02 23.61 -5.15
N VAL A 60 13.44 24.56 -5.90
CA VAL A 60 12.07 24.42 -6.41
C VAL A 60 12.02 24.68 -7.91
N SER A 61 11.15 23.94 -8.57
CA SER A 61 10.79 24.18 -9.96
C SER A 61 9.29 23.94 -10.14
N ARG A 62 8.76 24.50 -11.22
CA ARG A 62 7.37 24.28 -11.60
C ARG A 62 7.30 23.85 -13.05
N ALA A 63 6.64 22.73 -13.34
CA ALA A 63 6.49 22.22 -14.69
C ALA A 63 5.18 21.44 -14.84
N GLU A 64 4.48 21.68 -15.93
CA GLU A 64 3.30 20.88 -16.29
C GLU A 64 3.74 19.65 -17.09
N VAL A 65 3.26 18.46 -16.71
CA VAL A 65 3.52 17.21 -17.42
C VAL A 65 2.26 16.80 -18.20
N LYS A 66 2.35 16.81 -19.54
CA LYS A 66 1.23 16.47 -20.43
C LYS A 66 1.70 15.52 -21.55
N PRO A 67 1.06 14.36 -21.76
CA PRO A 67 0.06 13.75 -20.87
C PRO A 67 0.65 13.43 -19.50
N TRP A 68 -0.20 13.34 -18.45
CA TRP A 68 0.28 13.06 -17.12
C TRP A 68 0.93 11.68 -17.00
N ARG A 69 2.11 11.65 -16.39
CA ARG A 69 2.86 10.44 -16.04
C ARG A 69 3.70 10.72 -14.79
N PHE A 70 3.60 9.84 -13.81
CA PHE A 70 4.38 9.98 -12.57
C PHE A 70 5.89 9.84 -12.81
N ASP A 71 6.31 8.84 -13.60
CA ASP A 71 7.72 8.61 -13.92
C ASP A 71 8.37 9.83 -14.59
N VAL A 72 7.68 10.48 -15.51
CA VAL A 72 8.18 11.70 -16.18
C VAL A 72 8.35 12.84 -15.18
N ALA A 73 7.37 13.04 -14.29
CA ALA A 73 7.43 14.07 -13.26
C ALA A 73 8.57 13.81 -12.27
N ARG A 74 8.71 12.58 -11.75
CA ARG A 74 9.78 12.24 -10.81
C ARG A 74 11.17 12.31 -11.45
N ASN A 75 11.33 11.86 -12.70
CA ASN A 75 12.58 12.00 -13.43
C ASN A 75 12.94 13.47 -13.71
N ALA A 76 11.96 14.34 -13.93
CA ALA A 76 12.19 15.78 -14.02
C ALA A 76 12.61 16.38 -12.67
N ASN A 77 12.00 15.92 -11.56
CA ASN A 77 12.37 16.34 -10.22
C ASN A 77 13.80 15.90 -9.84
N MET A 78 14.22 14.68 -10.16
CA MET A 78 15.59 14.19 -9.91
C MET A 78 16.67 15.10 -10.52
N LYS A 79 16.40 15.78 -11.63
CA LYS A 79 17.34 16.74 -12.25
C LYS A 79 17.59 17.98 -11.42
N LEU A 80 16.77 18.26 -10.40
CA LEU A 80 16.96 19.36 -9.47
C LEU A 80 17.98 19.02 -8.37
N ILE A 81 18.32 17.75 -8.19
CA ILE A 81 19.20 17.29 -7.11
C ILE A 81 20.63 17.81 -7.38
N PRO A 82 21.26 18.51 -6.42
CA PRO A 82 22.64 18.93 -6.53
C PRO A 82 23.60 17.76 -6.70
N ARG A 83 24.60 17.92 -7.53
CA ARG A 83 25.58 16.86 -7.85
C ARG A 83 26.43 16.42 -6.67
N ASP A 84 26.53 17.22 -5.64
CA ASP A 84 27.30 16.97 -4.42
C ASP A 84 26.47 16.30 -3.32
N ALA A 85 25.22 15.91 -3.59
CA ALA A 85 24.48 14.99 -2.75
C ALA A 85 25.02 13.57 -2.94
N ASP A 86 25.28 12.85 -1.83
CA ASP A 86 25.80 11.48 -1.86
C ASP A 86 24.67 10.48 -2.08
N PHE A 87 23.52 10.73 -1.46
CA PHE A 87 22.33 9.90 -1.62
C PHE A 87 21.04 10.70 -1.56
N CYS A 88 19.99 10.11 -2.07
CA CYS A 88 18.70 10.73 -2.28
C CYS A 88 17.57 9.91 -1.69
N ILE A 89 16.54 10.57 -1.18
CA ILE A 89 15.32 9.94 -0.66
C ILE A 89 14.14 10.54 -1.39
N SER A 90 13.35 9.71 -2.09
CA SER A 90 12.08 10.15 -2.65
C SER A 90 10.96 9.98 -1.64
N THR A 91 10.15 11.02 -1.50
CA THR A 91 8.95 11.01 -0.65
C THR A 91 7.79 11.68 -1.37
N ASP A 92 6.58 11.54 -0.81
CA ASP A 92 5.41 12.32 -1.20
C ASP A 92 5.08 13.37 -0.14
N PHE A 93 4.27 14.39 -0.47
CA PHE A 93 3.97 15.50 0.47
C PHE A 93 3.12 15.06 1.67
N ASP A 94 2.44 13.94 1.57
CA ASP A 94 1.67 13.32 2.65
C ASP A 94 2.50 12.31 3.48
N GLU A 95 3.82 12.31 3.29
CA GLU A 95 4.76 11.44 3.99
C GLU A 95 5.65 12.25 4.95
N VAL A 96 5.95 11.66 6.12
CA VAL A 96 6.71 12.30 7.20
C VAL A 96 7.77 11.37 7.72
N LEU A 97 9.04 11.77 7.66
CA LEU A 97 10.13 11.10 8.35
C LEU A 97 10.17 11.53 9.83
N MET A 98 10.38 10.56 10.72
CA MET A 98 10.43 10.81 12.15
C MET A 98 11.77 11.46 12.55
N PRO A 99 11.79 12.39 13.54
CA PRO A 99 13.00 13.12 13.92
C PRO A 99 14.19 12.23 14.23
N GLY A 100 15.39 12.67 13.84
CA GLY A 100 16.64 11.91 13.95
C GLY A 100 16.98 11.06 12.73
N TRP A 101 16.10 11.04 11.74
CA TRP A 101 16.28 10.25 10.51
C TRP A 101 17.55 10.63 9.74
N GLY A 102 17.89 11.90 9.68
CA GLY A 102 19.03 12.37 8.89
C GLY A 102 20.36 11.79 9.40
N LYS A 103 20.55 11.73 10.74
CA LYS A 103 21.71 11.07 11.34
C LYS A 103 21.71 9.57 11.04
N ALA A 104 20.59 8.91 11.27
CA ALA A 104 20.48 7.45 11.11
C ALA A 104 20.70 7.00 9.66
N PHE A 105 20.17 7.75 8.67
CA PHE A 105 20.45 7.46 7.25
C PHE A 105 21.93 7.65 6.89
N ARG A 106 22.60 8.71 7.36
CA ARG A 106 24.03 8.92 7.11
C ARG A 106 24.91 7.81 7.70
N GLU A 107 24.60 7.37 8.93
CA GLU A 107 25.28 6.26 9.58
C GLU A 107 25.07 4.92 8.83
N ALA A 108 23.86 4.68 8.35
CA ALA A 108 23.54 3.50 7.55
C ALA A 108 24.20 3.55 6.16
N TRP A 109 24.22 4.74 5.53
CA TRP A 109 24.88 4.93 4.24
C TRP A 109 26.36 4.58 4.30
N GLY A 110 27.07 5.03 5.32
CA GLY A 110 28.48 4.70 5.52
C GLY A 110 28.78 3.21 5.66
N LYS A 111 27.80 2.39 6.02
CA LYS A 111 27.88 0.94 6.18
C LYS A 111 27.25 0.15 5.05
N SER A 112 26.62 0.81 4.10
CA SER A 112 25.86 0.21 3.00
C SER A 112 26.75 -0.16 1.81
N ASN A 113 26.14 -0.81 0.79
CA ASN A 113 26.75 -0.97 -0.54
C ASN A 113 26.80 0.34 -1.34
N LYS A 114 26.24 1.44 -0.80
CA LYS A 114 26.18 2.78 -1.40
C LYS A 114 25.41 2.87 -2.72
N HIS A 115 24.46 1.95 -2.95
CA HIS A 115 23.54 2.01 -4.09
C HIS A 115 22.11 2.26 -3.64
N ARG A 116 21.59 1.44 -2.72
CA ARG A 116 20.20 1.48 -2.27
C ARG A 116 20.08 1.18 -0.78
N MET A 117 19.15 1.87 -0.10
CA MET A 117 18.79 1.58 1.28
C MET A 117 17.29 1.33 1.42
N TRP A 118 16.96 0.43 2.36
CA TRP A 118 15.60 0.06 2.71
C TRP A 118 15.28 0.53 4.11
N TYR A 119 14.08 1.08 4.30
CA TYR A 119 13.62 1.61 5.58
C TYR A 119 12.14 1.26 5.82
N LYS A 120 11.66 1.42 7.06
CA LYS A 120 10.27 1.12 7.41
C LYS A 120 9.33 2.19 6.89
N TYR A 121 8.25 1.75 6.27
CA TYR A 121 7.17 2.60 5.79
C TYR A 121 5.85 2.20 6.44
N ALA A 122 5.30 3.11 7.25
CA ALA A 122 3.97 2.98 7.84
C ALA A 122 2.94 3.56 6.88
N TRP A 123 2.36 2.70 6.04
CA TRP A 123 1.39 3.10 5.02
C TRP A 123 0.03 3.48 5.61
N SER A 124 -0.37 2.87 6.72
CA SER A 124 -1.60 3.20 7.45
C SER A 124 -1.38 3.14 8.96
N HIS A 125 -2.32 3.72 9.70
CA HIS A 125 -2.26 3.82 11.16
C HIS A 125 -3.56 3.30 11.79
N ASN A 126 -3.46 2.76 13.00
CA ASN A 126 -4.57 2.44 13.87
C ASN A 126 -5.21 3.73 14.42
N ALA A 127 -6.38 3.62 15.02
CA ALA A 127 -7.09 4.76 15.62
C ALA A 127 -6.28 5.46 16.75
N ASP A 128 -5.35 4.76 17.39
CA ASP A 128 -4.46 5.29 18.41
C ASP A 128 -3.18 5.94 17.83
N GLY A 129 -3.05 5.97 16.49
CA GLY A 129 -1.90 6.54 15.78
C GLY A 129 -0.71 5.59 15.65
N THR A 130 -0.77 4.37 16.18
CA THR A 130 0.29 3.37 15.94
C THR A 130 0.27 2.86 14.51
N PRO A 131 1.46 2.48 13.93
CA PRO A 131 1.51 1.90 12.60
C PRO A 131 0.67 0.63 12.49
N ALA A 132 -0.21 0.55 11.48
CA ALA A 132 -1.02 -0.62 11.19
C ALA A 132 -0.41 -1.45 10.06
N ARG A 133 -0.30 -0.87 8.86
CA ARG A 133 0.32 -1.53 7.73
C ARG A 133 1.72 -1.02 7.52
N VAL A 134 2.69 -1.92 7.64
CA VAL A 134 4.12 -1.59 7.58
C VAL A 134 4.80 -2.52 6.60
N PHE A 135 5.66 -1.97 5.76
CA PHE A 135 6.54 -2.75 4.89
C PHE A 135 7.88 -2.03 4.66
N TRP A 136 8.84 -2.75 4.09
CA TRP A 136 10.10 -2.17 3.69
C TRP A 136 9.92 -1.33 2.42
N TYR A 137 10.49 -0.12 2.42
CA TYR A 137 10.41 0.84 1.33
C TYR A 137 11.80 1.17 0.81
N ASP A 138 11.94 1.26 -0.50
CA ASP A 138 13.21 1.23 -1.22
C ASP A 138 13.50 2.51 -2.00
N LYS A 139 12.98 3.63 -1.52
CA LYS A 139 13.07 4.93 -2.22
C LYS A 139 14.30 5.77 -1.80
N CYS A 140 15.31 5.14 -1.21
CA CYS A 140 16.59 5.75 -0.92
C CYS A 140 17.68 5.15 -1.81
N HIS A 141 18.40 6.00 -2.56
CA HIS A 141 19.37 5.60 -3.58
C HIS A 141 20.54 6.57 -3.69
N ASP A 142 21.65 6.15 -4.29
CA ASP A 142 22.79 7.04 -4.60
C ASP A 142 22.43 8.11 -5.64
N ASN A 143 23.27 9.13 -5.75
CA ASN A 143 23.14 10.20 -6.74
C ASN A 143 24.09 10.01 -7.95
N SER A 144 24.33 8.75 -8.34
CA SER A 144 25.23 8.41 -9.46
C SER A 144 24.74 8.87 -10.84
N GLY A 145 23.43 9.09 -10.97
CA GLY A 145 22.78 9.41 -12.24
C GLY A 145 22.32 8.16 -13.03
N HIS A 146 22.49 6.96 -12.47
CA HIS A 146 22.09 5.70 -13.08
C HIS A 146 20.68 5.22 -12.64
N TRP A 147 20.09 5.89 -11.67
CA TRP A 147 18.72 5.64 -11.25
C TRP A 147 17.73 6.47 -12.06
N TYR A 148 16.57 5.86 -12.39
CA TYR A 148 15.45 6.54 -13.03
C TYR A 148 14.12 5.90 -12.62
N TRP A 149 13.07 6.70 -12.66
CA TRP A 149 11.72 6.24 -12.44
C TRP A 149 11.14 5.67 -13.74
N ARG A 150 10.50 4.54 -13.62
CA ARG A 150 9.87 3.82 -14.72
C ARG A 150 8.39 3.59 -14.41
N PHE A 151 7.56 3.61 -15.42
CA PHE A 151 6.13 3.40 -15.44
C PHE A 151 5.28 4.65 -15.12
N PRO A 152 4.16 4.82 -15.89
CA PRO A 152 3.30 6.01 -15.78
C PRO A 152 2.57 6.13 -14.45
N VAL A 153 2.35 5.00 -13.75
CA VAL A 153 1.72 4.89 -12.42
C VAL A 153 2.26 3.68 -11.68
N HIS A 154 2.25 3.71 -10.35
CA HIS A 154 2.95 2.73 -9.51
C HIS A 154 4.39 2.57 -9.96
N GLU A 155 5.02 3.71 -10.12
CA GLU A 155 6.35 3.82 -10.67
C GLU A 155 7.39 3.18 -9.75
N THR A 156 8.37 2.55 -10.36
CA THR A 156 9.49 1.92 -9.66
C THR A 156 10.79 2.65 -9.94
N LEU A 157 11.62 2.76 -8.92
CA LEU A 157 12.99 3.22 -9.06
C LEU A 157 13.83 2.10 -9.68
N THR A 158 14.38 2.35 -10.85
CA THR A 158 15.06 1.36 -11.70
C THR A 158 16.51 1.78 -11.94
N TRP A 159 17.41 0.81 -11.93
CA TRP A 159 18.83 0.99 -12.26
C TRP A 159 19.10 0.70 -13.74
N ASP A 160 20.02 1.41 -14.37
CA ASP A 160 20.32 1.25 -15.80
C ASP A 160 21.33 0.12 -16.13
N GLY A 161 21.80 -0.61 -15.12
CA GLY A 161 22.74 -1.72 -15.28
C GLY A 161 24.21 -1.32 -15.32
N ALA A 162 24.55 -0.06 -15.02
CA ALA A 162 25.94 0.38 -14.97
C ALA A 162 26.72 -0.35 -13.84
N ASP A 163 28.03 -0.43 -13.97
CA ASP A 163 29.02 -0.96 -13.02
C ASP A 163 28.81 -2.43 -12.53
N GLY A 164 27.88 -3.17 -13.16
CA GLY A 164 27.61 -4.56 -12.82
C GLY A 164 26.68 -4.75 -11.61
N TYR A 165 26.13 -3.68 -11.05
CA TYR A 165 25.02 -3.77 -10.09
C TYR A 165 23.73 -4.11 -10.85
N ASP A 166 22.94 -5.03 -10.32
CA ASP A 166 21.71 -5.53 -10.98
C ASP A 166 20.46 -4.71 -10.70
N GLY A 167 20.56 -3.65 -9.88
CA GLY A 167 19.44 -2.85 -9.43
C GLY A 167 18.64 -3.49 -8.29
N GLU A 168 18.98 -4.71 -7.95
CA GLU A 168 18.35 -5.47 -6.87
C GLU A 168 19.14 -5.37 -5.56
N GLY A 169 18.50 -5.74 -4.49
CA GLY A 169 19.13 -5.68 -3.18
C GLY A 169 19.26 -4.27 -2.63
N GLY A 170 19.73 -4.18 -1.42
CA GLY A 170 19.93 -2.93 -0.69
C GLY A 170 20.33 -3.21 0.76
N THR A 171 20.79 -2.17 1.45
CA THR A 171 21.11 -2.24 2.87
C THR A 171 19.92 -1.77 3.69
N ALA A 172 19.40 -2.61 4.58
CA ALA A 172 18.37 -2.21 5.52
C ALA A 172 18.93 -1.13 6.47
N VAL A 173 18.20 -0.04 6.59
CA VAL A 173 18.47 0.99 7.61
C VAL A 173 17.94 0.48 8.96
N SER A 174 18.42 1.05 10.05
CA SER A 174 17.97 0.74 11.41
C SER A 174 16.44 0.67 11.51
N ASP A 175 15.94 -0.27 12.31
CA ASP A 175 14.51 -0.42 12.61
C ASP A 175 13.88 0.85 13.23
N ASP A 176 14.70 1.80 13.68
CA ASP A 176 14.25 3.07 14.27
C ASP A 176 13.87 4.15 13.26
N ILE A 177 14.12 3.91 11.93
CA ILE A 177 13.78 4.89 10.89
C ILE A 177 12.45 4.54 10.26
N TRP A 178 11.51 5.46 10.41
CA TRP A 178 10.15 5.31 9.93
C TRP A 178 9.74 6.48 9.04
N LEU A 179 9.22 6.17 7.86
CA LEU A 179 8.43 7.08 7.04
C LEU A 179 6.95 6.80 7.29
N HIS A 180 6.19 7.80 7.68
CA HIS A 180 4.76 7.69 7.96
C HIS A 180 3.95 8.37 6.87
N HIS A 181 2.91 7.72 6.38
CA HIS A 181 2.01 8.22 5.35
C HIS A 181 0.69 8.71 5.98
N TYR A 182 0.31 9.94 5.66
CA TYR A 182 -0.89 10.61 6.15
C TYR A 182 -1.70 11.17 4.97
N PRO A 183 -2.38 10.32 4.19
CA PRO A 183 -3.02 10.74 2.96
C PRO A 183 -4.16 11.71 3.22
N LEU A 184 -4.26 12.74 2.40
CA LEU A 184 -5.47 13.55 2.30
C LEU A 184 -6.54 12.71 1.61
N HIS A 185 -7.78 12.74 2.14
CA HIS A 185 -8.92 12.20 1.42
C HIS A 185 -9.18 13.04 0.16
N LYS A 186 -8.61 12.62 -0.96
CA LYS A 186 -8.91 13.17 -2.28
C LYS A 186 -9.94 12.29 -2.95
N ASP A 187 -11.01 12.90 -3.45
CA ASP A 187 -12.02 12.18 -4.21
C ASP A 187 -11.40 11.53 -5.46
N GLY A 188 -11.51 10.21 -5.54
CA GLY A 188 -11.44 9.45 -6.78
C GLY A 188 -10.05 9.07 -7.29
N ARG A 189 -9.73 7.77 -7.19
CA ARG A 189 -8.68 7.08 -7.98
C ARG A 189 -9.03 6.96 -9.47
N SER A 190 -10.03 7.70 -9.98
CA SER A 190 -10.53 7.59 -11.35
C SER A 190 -9.48 7.84 -12.44
N SER A 191 -8.33 8.42 -12.09
CA SER A 191 -7.24 8.71 -13.02
C SER A 191 -6.24 7.55 -13.20
N TYR A 192 -6.29 6.50 -12.38
CA TYR A 192 -5.28 5.42 -12.43
C TYR A 192 -5.56 4.40 -13.53
N LEU A 193 -6.81 4.08 -13.81
CA LEU A 193 -7.15 3.07 -14.81
C LEU A 193 -6.53 3.36 -16.20
N PRO A 194 -6.66 4.57 -16.79
CA PRO A 194 -6.03 4.87 -18.08
C PRO A 194 -4.49 4.74 -18.05
N LEU A 195 -3.85 5.10 -16.92
CA LEU A 195 -2.40 4.99 -16.76
C LEU A 195 -1.96 3.53 -16.63
N LEU A 196 -2.73 2.70 -15.94
CA LEU A 196 -2.46 1.26 -15.83
C LEU A 196 -2.67 0.54 -17.16
N GLU A 197 -3.71 0.90 -17.92
CA GLU A 197 -3.92 0.39 -19.28
C GLU A 197 -2.76 0.79 -20.20
N GLN A 198 -2.27 2.03 -20.07
CA GLN A 198 -1.08 2.49 -20.80
C GLN A 198 0.17 1.70 -20.38
N ARG A 199 0.39 1.49 -19.07
CA ARG A 199 1.51 0.70 -18.54
C ARG A 199 1.51 -0.71 -19.09
N ALA A 200 0.37 -1.39 -19.06
CA ALA A 200 0.22 -2.75 -19.60
C ALA A 200 0.47 -2.81 -21.11
N LYS A 201 0.05 -1.79 -21.86
CA LYS A 201 0.30 -1.69 -23.31
C LYS A 201 1.78 -1.45 -23.65
N GLU A 202 2.45 -0.56 -22.89
CA GLU A 202 3.87 -0.23 -23.07
C GLU A 202 4.80 -1.35 -22.61
N ASN A 203 4.38 -2.12 -21.59
CA ASN A 203 5.18 -3.14 -20.93
C ASN A 203 4.35 -4.42 -20.71
N PRO A 204 4.06 -5.19 -21.76
CA PRO A 204 3.19 -6.37 -21.66
C PRO A 204 3.78 -7.51 -20.80
N ASP A 205 5.09 -7.51 -20.58
CA ASP A 205 5.81 -8.48 -19.73
C ASP A 205 5.97 -8.00 -18.28
N ASP A 206 5.46 -6.82 -17.96
CA ASP A 206 5.47 -6.28 -16.60
C ASP A 206 4.27 -6.81 -15.80
N TYR A 207 4.40 -7.97 -15.26
CA TYR A 207 3.32 -8.64 -14.53
C TYR A 207 2.86 -7.90 -13.25
N TYR A 208 3.69 -7.12 -12.58
CA TYR A 208 3.23 -6.26 -11.48
C TYR A 208 2.22 -5.23 -11.99
N GLY A 209 2.51 -4.59 -13.13
CA GLY A 209 1.58 -3.68 -13.78
C GLY A 209 0.29 -4.38 -14.19
N LEU A 210 0.36 -5.64 -14.66
CA LEU A 210 -0.82 -6.43 -14.99
C LEU A 210 -1.65 -6.78 -13.75
N VAL A 211 -1.01 -7.11 -12.62
CA VAL A 211 -1.71 -7.36 -11.35
C VAL A 211 -2.41 -6.09 -10.85
N TYR A 212 -1.72 -4.94 -10.86
CA TYR A 212 -2.33 -3.65 -10.50
C TYR A 212 -3.53 -3.31 -11.40
N LEU A 213 -3.44 -3.58 -12.70
CA LEU A 213 -4.55 -3.34 -13.63
C LEU A 213 -5.74 -4.26 -13.34
N ALA A 214 -5.49 -5.53 -13.01
CA ALA A 214 -6.56 -6.45 -12.60
C ALA A 214 -7.28 -5.95 -11.32
N HIS A 215 -6.53 -5.51 -10.32
CA HIS A 215 -7.10 -4.89 -9.11
C HIS A 215 -7.92 -3.65 -9.44
N GLU A 216 -7.43 -2.79 -10.32
CA GLU A 216 -8.12 -1.56 -10.69
C GLU A 216 -9.43 -1.86 -11.43
N TYR A 217 -9.47 -2.85 -12.33
CA TYR A 217 -10.74 -3.30 -12.92
C TYR A 217 -11.75 -3.75 -11.86
N TYR A 218 -11.28 -4.49 -10.85
CA TYR A 218 -12.14 -4.89 -9.73
C TYR A 218 -12.70 -3.68 -8.98
N TYR A 219 -11.84 -2.74 -8.56
CA TYR A 219 -12.25 -1.55 -7.78
C TYR A 219 -13.13 -0.59 -8.57
N GLN A 220 -12.97 -0.52 -9.88
CA GLN A 220 -13.85 0.25 -10.78
C GLN A 220 -15.20 -0.45 -11.06
N GLY A 221 -15.47 -1.59 -10.44
CA GLY A 221 -16.69 -2.35 -10.64
C GLY A 221 -16.75 -3.15 -11.94
N LYS A 222 -15.68 -3.18 -12.73
CA LYS A 222 -15.58 -3.91 -14.01
C LYS A 222 -15.26 -5.39 -13.78
N LYS A 223 -16.18 -6.12 -13.14
CA LYS A 223 -15.92 -7.47 -12.63
C LYS A 223 -15.66 -8.50 -13.74
N GLU A 224 -16.44 -8.45 -14.82
CA GLU A 224 -16.27 -9.36 -15.97
C GLU A 224 -14.98 -9.06 -16.73
N GLU A 225 -14.60 -7.78 -16.86
CA GLU A 225 -13.32 -7.37 -17.45
C GLU A 225 -12.16 -7.87 -16.58
N CYS A 226 -12.27 -7.74 -15.25
CA CYS A 226 -11.28 -8.24 -14.31
C CYS A 226 -11.07 -9.74 -14.49
N LEU A 227 -12.14 -10.54 -14.48
CA LEU A 227 -12.08 -11.99 -14.68
C LEU A 227 -11.42 -12.36 -16.00
N ARG A 228 -11.88 -11.77 -17.12
CA ARG A 228 -11.30 -12.03 -18.44
C ARG A 228 -9.83 -11.66 -18.52
N PHE A 229 -9.46 -10.53 -17.91
CA PHE A 229 -8.09 -10.04 -17.92
C PHE A 229 -7.17 -10.95 -17.09
N ILE A 230 -7.61 -11.36 -15.90
CA ILE A 230 -6.84 -12.31 -15.08
C ILE A 230 -6.63 -13.62 -15.83
N ASP A 231 -7.68 -14.23 -16.36
CA ASP A 231 -7.60 -15.55 -16.99
C ASP A 231 -6.79 -15.56 -18.30
N LYS A 232 -6.94 -14.53 -19.14
CA LYS A 232 -6.34 -14.49 -20.47
C LYS A 232 -4.97 -13.84 -20.53
N THR A 233 -4.66 -12.96 -19.59
CA THR A 233 -3.46 -12.11 -19.64
C THR A 233 -2.55 -12.33 -18.45
N VAL A 234 -3.07 -12.17 -17.22
CA VAL A 234 -2.21 -12.13 -16.04
C VAL A 234 -1.76 -13.51 -15.60
N MET A 235 -2.69 -14.47 -15.47
CA MET A 235 -2.35 -15.83 -15.05
C MET A 235 -1.34 -16.53 -15.96
N PRO A 236 -1.44 -16.42 -17.30
CA PRO A 236 -0.42 -16.96 -18.21
C PRO A 236 0.95 -16.27 -18.10
N ALA A 237 0.99 -14.99 -17.70
CA ALA A 237 2.22 -14.21 -17.59
C ALA A 237 2.94 -14.43 -16.23
N VAL A 238 2.23 -14.86 -15.18
CA VAL A 238 2.81 -15.10 -13.87
C VAL A 238 3.60 -16.40 -13.85
N SER A 239 4.93 -16.31 -13.79
CA SER A 239 5.80 -17.49 -13.66
C SER A 239 5.82 -18.04 -12.23
N ASP A 240 6.21 -19.32 -12.07
CA ASP A 240 6.22 -19.98 -10.76
C ASP A 240 7.38 -19.50 -9.86
N LYS A 241 8.37 -18.80 -10.41
CA LYS A 241 9.63 -18.49 -9.71
C LYS A 241 9.74 -17.10 -9.12
N ASP A 242 9.08 -16.08 -9.73
CA ASP A 242 9.41 -14.69 -9.44
C ASP A 242 8.29 -13.90 -8.77
N MET A 243 7.14 -14.52 -8.51
CA MET A 243 5.92 -13.81 -8.07
C MET A 243 5.33 -14.39 -6.80
N MET A 244 6.13 -14.41 -5.74
CA MET A 244 5.66 -14.86 -4.43
C MET A 244 4.34 -14.14 -4.08
N TYR A 245 3.28 -14.93 -3.88
CA TYR A 245 1.93 -14.50 -3.50
C TYR A 245 1.05 -13.88 -4.60
N CYS A 246 1.54 -13.56 -5.80
CA CYS A 246 0.67 -12.96 -6.81
C CYS A 246 -0.43 -13.92 -7.30
N LYS A 247 -0.15 -15.21 -7.48
CA LYS A 247 -1.20 -16.17 -7.86
C LYS A 247 -2.29 -16.29 -6.79
N THR A 248 -1.89 -16.36 -5.51
CA THR A 248 -2.85 -16.45 -4.39
C THR A 248 -3.75 -15.21 -4.34
N ASP A 249 -3.18 -14.02 -4.58
CA ASP A 249 -3.91 -12.77 -4.66
C ASP A 249 -4.84 -12.71 -5.89
N LEU A 250 -4.38 -13.13 -7.06
CA LEU A 250 -5.20 -13.19 -8.28
C LEU A 250 -6.41 -14.12 -8.11
N TYR A 251 -6.23 -15.29 -7.48
CA TYR A 251 -7.35 -16.17 -7.13
C TYR A 251 -8.32 -15.50 -6.15
N MET A 252 -7.82 -14.74 -5.18
CA MET A 252 -8.66 -13.97 -4.29
C MET A 252 -9.51 -12.94 -5.06
N PHE A 253 -8.93 -12.20 -6.00
CA PHE A 253 -9.68 -11.23 -6.80
C PHE A 253 -10.67 -11.89 -7.77
N LYS A 254 -10.33 -13.05 -8.36
CA LYS A 254 -11.29 -13.86 -9.13
C LYS A 254 -12.48 -14.27 -8.28
N GLY A 255 -12.21 -14.85 -7.12
CA GLY A 255 -13.25 -15.25 -6.18
C GLY A 255 -14.14 -14.09 -5.75
N LYS A 256 -13.58 -12.92 -5.49
CA LYS A 256 -14.35 -11.70 -5.17
C LYS A 256 -15.22 -11.26 -6.35
N CYS A 257 -14.69 -11.25 -7.57
CA CYS A 257 -15.50 -10.96 -8.76
C CYS A 257 -16.66 -11.94 -8.89
N HIS A 258 -16.43 -13.25 -8.71
CA HIS A 258 -17.48 -14.26 -8.76
C HIS A 258 -18.53 -14.07 -7.65
N LEU A 259 -18.12 -13.69 -6.42
CA LEU A 259 -19.07 -13.37 -5.34
C LEU A 259 -19.95 -12.17 -5.71
N ASP A 260 -19.36 -11.09 -6.22
CA ASP A 260 -20.08 -9.88 -6.61
C ASP A 260 -21.06 -10.13 -7.77
N LEU A 261 -20.76 -11.11 -8.62
CA LEU A 261 -21.61 -11.58 -9.72
C LEU A 261 -22.62 -12.66 -9.31
N GLY A 262 -22.67 -13.02 -8.00
CA GLY A 262 -23.56 -14.06 -7.49
C GLY A 262 -23.13 -15.50 -7.81
N MET A 263 -21.97 -15.72 -8.37
CA MET A 263 -21.40 -17.00 -8.75
C MET A 263 -20.65 -17.67 -7.58
N VAL A 264 -21.36 -17.90 -6.47
CA VAL A 264 -20.76 -18.28 -5.18
C VAL A 264 -19.95 -19.58 -5.25
N ASP A 265 -20.41 -20.57 -6.03
CA ASP A 265 -19.69 -21.86 -6.16
C ASP A 265 -18.34 -21.67 -6.89
N SER A 266 -18.29 -20.83 -7.92
CA SER A 266 -17.04 -20.45 -8.62
C SER A 266 -16.10 -19.72 -7.66
N ALA A 267 -16.62 -18.79 -6.84
CA ALA A 267 -15.82 -18.08 -5.84
C ALA A 267 -15.17 -19.05 -4.82
N ILE A 268 -15.93 -20.05 -4.34
CA ILE A 268 -15.40 -21.09 -3.43
C ILE A 268 -14.23 -21.84 -4.08
N VAL A 269 -14.32 -22.16 -5.37
CA VAL A 269 -13.25 -22.84 -6.10
C VAL A 269 -12.02 -21.93 -6.15
N ASP A 270 -12.17 -20.67 -6.55
CA ASP A 270 -11.06 -19.73 -6.65
C ASP A 270 -10.36 -19.52 -5.30
N PHE A 271 -11.10 -19.28 -4.22
CA PHE A 271 -10.50 -19.10 -2.89
C PHE A 271 -9.73 -20.34 -2.43
N LYS A 272 -10.24 -21.55 -2.72
CA LYS A 272 -9.51 -22.80 -2.43
C LYS A 272 -8.24 -22.94 -3.26
N GLN A 273 -8.25 -22.49 -4.50
CA GLN A 273 -7.03 -22.45 -5.33
C GLN A 273 -6.02 -21.46 -4.74
N GLY A 274 -6.46 -20.26 -4.34
CA GLY A 274 -5.59 -19.29 -3.66
C GLY A 274 -4.98 -19.83 -2.35
N ILE A 275 -5.74 -20.58 -1.56
CA ILE A 275 -5.26 -21.29 -0.37
C ILE A 275 -4.20 -22.33 -0.73
N ALA A 276 -4.42 -23.09 -1.81
CA ALA A 276 -3.48 -24.11 -2.26
C ALA A 276 -2.15 -23.52 -2.73
N GLU A 277 -2.18 -22.34 -3.39
CA GLU A 277 -0.96 -21.61 -3.82
C GLU A 277 -0.13 -21.10 -2.62
N THR A 278 -0.79 -20.52 -1.62
CA THR A 278 -0.10 -20.01 -0.41
C THR A 278 -0.96 -20.28 0.84
N PRO A 279 -0.78 -21.42 1.50
CA PRO A 279 -1.57 -21.80 2.69
C PRO A 279 -1.43 -20.85 3.88
N GLU A 280 -0.37 -20.02 3.92
CA GLU A 280 -0.14 -19.03 4.99
C GLU A 280 -0.94 -17.73 4.79
N PHE A 281 -1.53 -17.50 3.62
CA PHE A 281 -2.23 -16.27 3.27
C PHE A 281 -3.67 -16.28 3.83
N ARG A 282 -3.92 -15.59 4.95
CA ARG A 282 -5.19 -15.58 5.67
C ARG A 282 -6.38 -15.13 4.84
N ASP A 283 -6.16 -14.17 3.95
CA ASP A 283 -7.20 -13.47 3.21
C ASP A 283 -8.12 -14.42 2.42
N ASN A 284 -7.54 -15.43 1.76
CA ASN A 284 -8.34 -16.41 1.00
C ASN A 284 -9.26 -17.27 1.88
N TYR A 285 -8.83 -17.61 3.11
CA TYR A 285 -9.70 -18.33 4.06
C TYR A 285 -10.89 -17.47 4.52
N LEU A 286 -10.65 -16.18 4.78
CA LEU A 286 -11.69 -15.24 5.20
C LEU A 286 -12.65 -14.92 4.05
N CYS A 287 -12.16 -14.81 2.83
CA CYS A 287 -12.99 -14.71 1.63
C CYS A 287 -13.82 -16.00 1.41
N LEU A 288 -13.24 -17.18 1.64
CA LEU A 288 -13.95 -18.46 1.61
C LEU A 288 -15.05 -18.53 2.67
N ALA A 289 -14.78 -18.06 3.90
CA ALA A 289 -15.78 -17.96 4.96
C ALA A 289 -16.95 -17.05 4.56
N THR A 290 -16.64 -15.90 3.91
CA THR A 290 -17.67 -15.00 3.36
C THR A 290 -18.55 -15.72 2.32
N ALA A 291 -17.96 -16.50 1.42
CA ALA A 291 -18.69 -17.30 0.44
C ALA A 291 -19.58 -18.36 1.09
N TYR A 292 -19.09 -19.03 2.13
CA TYR A 292 -19.89 -19.99 2.90
C TYR A 292 -21.05 -19.32 3.64
N ILE A 293 -20.87 -18.14 4.22
CA ILE A 293 -21.96 -17.36 4.84
C ILE A 293 -23.04 -17.04 3.80
N GLN A 294 -22.69 -16.60 2.59
CA GLN A 294 -23.66 -16.35 1.51
C GLN A 294 -24.45 -17.61 1.14
N LYS A 295 -23.82 -18.79 1.20
CA LYS A 295 -24.51 -20.09 1.00
C LYS A 295 -25.20 -20.60 2.23
N LYS A 296 -25.26 -19.86 3.32
CA LYS A 296 -25.82 -20.29 4.63
C LYS A 296 -25.15 -21.55 5.22
N ARG A 297 -23.89 -21.80 4.83
CA ARG A 297 -23.03 -22.88 5.32
C ARG A 297 -22.20 -22.35 6.49
N TYR A 298 -22.89 -22.00 7.59
CA TYR A 298 -22.28 -21.26 8.70
C TYR A 298 -21.19 -22.04 9.43
N ALA A 299 -21.37 -23.37 9.59
CA ALA A 299 -20.34 -24.22 10.20
C ALA A 299 -19.06 -24.24 9.37
N ASP A 300 -19.17 -24.39 8.05
CA ASP A 300 -17.98 -24.32 7.16
C ASP A 300 -17.31 -22.95 7.19
N ALA A 301 -18.08 -21.88 7.39
CA ALA A 301 -17.52 -20.54 7.56
C ALA A 301 -16.71 -20.44 8.85
N VAL A 302 -17.20 -20.98 9.97
CA VAL A 302 -16.46 -21.04 11.24
C VAL A 302 -15.17 -21.83 11.07
N ASP A 303 -15.21 -22.99 10.40
CA ASP A 303 -14.02 -23.79 10.14
C ASP A 303 -12.99 -23.03 9.30
N ALA A 304 -13.42 -22.36 8.23
CA ALA A 304 -12.52 -21.55 7.39
C ALA A 304 -11.86 -20.40 8.18
N VAL A 305 -12.60 -19.72 9.06
CA VAL A 305 -12.02 -18.67 9.92
C VAL A 305 -11.03 -19.27 10.92
N ASN A 306 -11.33 -20.40 11.52
CA ASN A 306 -10.43 -21.09 12.45
C ASN A 306 -9.12 -21.51 11.76
N GLU A 307 -9.19 -22.00 10.51
CA GLU A 307 -8.01 -22.29 9.69
C GLU A 307 -7.18 -21.01 9.41
N ALA A 308 -7.82 -19.88 9.14
CA ALA A 308 -7.13 -18.60 9.02
C ALA A 308 -6.41 -18.22 10.33
N LEU A 309 -7.09 -18.33 11.47
CA LEU A 309 -6.55 -17.99 12.79
C LEU A 309 -5.38 -18.90 13.21
N ALA A 310 -5.34 -20.15 12.72
CA ALA A 310 -4.23 -21.06 12.94
C ALA A 310 -2.94 -20.63 12.24
N LYS A 311 -3.00 -19.72 11.26
CA LYS A 311 -1.82 -19.16 10.60
C LYS A 311 -1.21 -18.07 11.47
N SER A 312 -0.09 -18.35 12.10
CA SER A 312 0.59 -17.44 13.04
C SER A 312 1.60 -16.50 12.38
N ARG A 313 2.04 -16.82 11.17
CA ARG A 313 3.06 -16.06 10.45
C ARG A 313 2.42 -15.06 9.50
N ARG A 314 2.55 -13.77 9.82
CA ARG A 314 2.26 -12.69 8.87
C ARG A 314 3.38 -12.60 7.84
N LEU A 315 3.03 -12.53 6.56
CA LEU A 315 3.99 -12.50 5.46
C LEU A 315 4.57 -11.09 5.23
N TYR A 316 3.86 -10.06 5.73
CA TYR A 316 4.18 -8.65 5.51
C TYR A 316 4.28 -8.28 4.02
N SER A 317 3.48 -8.98 3.21
CA SER A 317 3.33 -8.67 1.80
C SER A 317 2.43 -7.45 1.60
N TRP A 318 2.71 -6.66 0.58
CA TRP A 318 1.84 -5.55 0.19
C TRP A 318 0.45 -6.03 -0.31
N LEU A 319 0.29 -7.33 -0.56
CA LEU A 319 -0.96 -7.98 -0.95
C LEU A 319 -1.83 -8.40 0.24
N GLU A 320 -1.28 -8.54 1.45
CA GLU A 320 -2.04 -8.90 2.64
C GLU A 320 -2.91 -7.75 3.13
N TRP A 321 -4.12 -8.04 3.56
CA TRP A 321 -5.04 -7.07 4.13
C TRP A 321 -4.91 -7.02 5.65
N ASP A 322 -4.74 -5.82 6.19
CA ASP A 322 -4.60 -5.64 7.64
C ASP A 322 -5.79 -6.20 8.43
N LYS A 323 -7.02 -6.04 7.89
CA LYS A 323 -8.24 -6.57 8.53
C LYS A 323 -8.26 -8.10 8.69
N ALA A 324 -7.49 -8.84 7.89
CA ALA A 324 -7.35 -10.29 8.05
C ALA A 324 -6.59 -10.68 9.33
N TRP A 325 -5.84 -9.74 9.89
CA TRP A 325 -5.04 -9.89 11.11
C TRP A 325 -5.64 -9.18 12.32
N THR A 326 -6.76 -8.47 12.13
CA THR A 326 -7.47 -7.70 13.15
C THR A 326 -8.96 -8.09 13.17
N SER A 327 -9.86 -7.19 12.96
CA SER A 327 -11.31 -7.31 13.18
C SER A 327 -12.06 -8.31 12.30
N GLN A 328 -11.58 -8.60 11.08
CA GLN A 328 -12.36 -9.40 10.12
C GLN A 328 -12.63 -10.84 10.57
N PRO A 329 -11.70 -11.62 11.16
CA PRO A 329 -12.01 -12.95 11.66
C PRO A 329 -13.13 -12.94 12.70
N ALA A 330 -13.07 -12.03 13.67
CA ALA A 330 -14.09 -11.91 14.71
C ALA A 330 -15.45 -11.49 14.13
N ASP A 331 -15.46 -10.57 13.17
CA ASP A 331 -16.69 -10.15 12.47
C ASP A 331 -17.36 -11.32 11.75
N LEU A 332 -16.61 -12.13 11.00
CA LEU A 332 -17.16 -13.31 10.30
C LEU A 332 -17.67 -14.37 11.26
N LEU A 333 -16.98 -14.62 12.37
CA LEU A 333 -17.45 -15.52 13.44
C LEU A 333 -18.72 -14.98 14.09
N CYS A 334 -18.80 -13.67 14.36
CA CYS A 334 -20.01 -13.03 14.86
C CYS A 334 -21.22 -13.35 13.97
N ILE A 335 -21.08 -13.11 12.66
CA ILE A 335 -22.14 -13.35 11.68
C ILE A 335 -22.52 -14.84 11.62
N ALA A 336 -21.54 -15.74 11.54
CA ALA A 336 -21.79 -17.18 11.45
C ALA A 336 -22.53 -17.70 12.68
N TYR A 337 -22.08 -17.40 13.90
CA TYR A 337 -22.71 -17.81 15.14
C TYR A 337 -24.10 -17.20 15.34
N TYR A 338 -24.34 -15.96 14.88
CA TYR A 338 -25.67 -15.37 14.91
C TYR A 338 -26.69 -16.22 14.15
N TYR A 339 -26.35 -16.55 12.89
CA TYR A 339 -27.26 -17.39 12.07
C TYR A 339 -27.34 -18.85 12.48
N MET A 340 -26.38 -19.35 13.26
CA MET A 340 -26.46 -20.65 13.92
C MET A 340 -27.33 -20.65 15.20
N GLY A 341 -27.85 -19.49 15.61
CA GLY A 341 -28.63 -19.31 16.82
C GLY A 341 -27.82 -19.20 18.11
N ALA A 342 -26.48 -19.21 18.02
CA ALA A 342 -25.58 -19.09 19.17
C ALA A 342 -25.34 -17.62 19.54
N LYS A 343 -26.41 -16.89 19.87
CA LYS A 343 -26.38 -15.42 20.04
C LYS A 343 -25.38 -14.92 21.08
N HIS A 344 -25.17 -15.65 22.19
CA HIS A 344 -24.18 -15.25 23.20
C HIS A 344 -22.73 -15.34 22.67
N THR A 345 -22.45 -16.39 21.90
CA THR A 345 -21.13 -16.52 21.21
C THR A 345 -20.97 -15.46 20.16
N SER A 346 -22.01 -15.16 19.39
CA SER A 346 -22.02 -14.04 18.42
C SER A 346 -21.72 -12.71 19.10
N LEU A 347 -22.36 -12.40 20.25
CA LEU A 347 -22.09 -11.18 21.01
C LEU A 347 -20.63 -11.08 21.48
N MET A 348 -20.04 -12.20 21.92
CA MET A 348 -18.62 -12.24 22.31
C MET A 348 -17.71 -11.81 21.14
N TYR A 349 -17.96 -12.34 19.94
CA TYR A 349 -17.19 -12.00 18.74
C TYR A 349 -17.52 -10.60 18.22
N ALA A 350 -18.73 -10.09 18.37
CA ALA A 350 -19.05 -8.70 18.04
C ALA A 350 -18.25 -7.70 18.90
N LYS A 351 -18.12 -7.99 20.20
CA LYS A 351 -17.28 -7.19 21.12
C LYS A 351 -15.82 -7.20 20.69
N LEU A 352 -15.29 -8.37 20.37
CA LEU A 352 -13.90 -8.52 19.91
C LEU A 352 -13.66 -7.74 18.62
N ALA A 353 -14.52 -7.90 17.61
CA ALA A 353 -14.40 -7.21 16.35
C ALA A 353 -14.41 -5.68 16.51
N HIS A 354 -15.34 -5.15 17.34
CA HIS A 354 -15.43 -3.72 17.63
C HIS A 354 -14.22 -3.22 18.44
N GLU A 355 -13.69 -4.00 19.36
CA GLU A 355 -12.49 -3.65 20.13
C GLU A 355 -11.27 -3.48 19.23
N GLU A 356 -11.13 -4.35 18.21
CA GLU A 356 -10.03 -4.36 17.25
C GLU A 356 -10.15 -3.29 16.16
N ASP A 357 -11.36 -2.78 15.88
CA ASP A 357 -11.60 -1.69 14.92
C ASP A 357 -12.74 -0.79 15.41
N LYS A 358 -12.44 0.07 16.39
CA LYS A 358 -13.39 1.03 16.98
C LYS A 358 -13.89 2.09 16.00
N GLY A 359 -13.21 2.28 14.89
CA GLY A 359 -13.58 3.24 13.84
C GLY A 359 -14.60 2.69 12.83
N ASP A 360 -14.88 1.40 12.82
CA ASP A 360 -15.85 0.79 11.90
C ASP A 360 -17.27 0.85 12.50
N GLU A 361 -18.07 1.83 12.03
CA GLU A 361 -19.47 2.03 12.49
C GLU A 361 -20.34 0.77 12.29
N ARG A 362 -20.09 -0.03 11.27
CA ARG A 362 -20.87 -1.27 11.04
C ARG A 362 -20.61 -2.31 12.14
N LEU A 363 -19.40 -2.41 12.65
CA LEU A 363 -19.07 -3.30 13.77
C LEU A 363 -19.73 -2.83 15.06
N LYS A 364 -19.77 -1.53 15.30
CA LYS A 364 -20.48 -0.90 16.40
C LYS A 364 -21.99 -1.18 16.32
N ASP A 365 -22.61 -0.94 15.17
CA ASP A 365 -24.04 -1.20 14.95
C ASP A 365 -24.40 -2.66 15.18
N ASN A 366 -23.56 -3.61 14.72
CA ASN A 366 -23.74 -5.04 14.95
C ASN A 366 -23.71 -5.37 16.46
N LEU A 367 -22.78 -4.79 17.20
CA LEU A 367 -22.65 -4.97 18.64
C LEU A 367 -23.89 -4.44 19.37
N GLU A 368 -24.30 -3.19 19.14
CA GLU A 368 -25.45 -2.55 19.79
C GLU A 368 -26.74 -3.31 19.50
N ARG A 369 -26.95 -3.80 18.28
CA ARG A 369 -28.09 -4.61 17.89
C ARG A 369 -28.14 -5.92 18.70
N LEU A 370 -27.03 -6.65 18.79
CA LEU A 370 -26.96 -7.92 19.55
C LEU A 370 -27.20 -7.72 21.05
N GLU A 371 -26.65 -6.65 21.63
CA GLU A 371 -26.87 -6.31 23.04
C GLU A 371 -28.36 -6.01 23.32
N SER A 372 -29.01 -5.27 22.42
CA SER A 372 -30.45 -4.98 22.50
C SER A 372 -31.30 -6.23 22.39
N GLU A 373 -31.05 -7.10 21.40
CA GLU A 373 -31.79 -8.37 21.23
C GLU A 373 -31.71 -9.25 22.48
N LEU A 374 -30.49 -9.47 23.01
CA LEU A 374 -30.30 -10.33 24.19
C LEU A 374 -30.83 -9.72 25.48
N SER A 375 -30.90 -8.40 25.59
CA SER A 375 -31.52 -7.72 26.74
C SER A 375 -33.05 -7.90 26.74
N THR A 376 -33.66 -8.02 25.57
CA THR A 376 -35.10 -8.21 25.40
C THR A 376 -35.51 -9.66 25.68
N GLU A 377 -34.66 -10.63 25.32
CA GLU A 377 -34.90 -12.06 25.60
C GLU A 377 -34.81 -12.43 27.10
N ARG A 378 -34.21 -11.58 27.94
CA ARG A 378 -34.12 -11.77 29.41
C ARG A 378 -35.30 -11.20 30.19
N LYS A 379 -36.21 -10.49 29.51
CA LYS A 379 -37.46 -9.96 30.10
C LYS A 379 -38.65 -10.88 29.76
#